data_b44f8317238903ff769e4c249039201f
#
_entry.id   b44f8317238903ff769e4c249039201f
#
_cell.length_a   1.000
_cell.length_b   1.000
_cell.length_c   1.000
_cell.angle_alpha   90.00
_cell.angle_beta   90.00
_cell.angle_gamma   90.00
#
_symmetry.space_group_name_H-M   'P 1'
#
loop_
_entity.id
_entity.type
_entity.pdbx_description
1 polymer ?
#
loop_
_entity_poly.entity_id
_entity_poly.type
_entity_poly.pdbx_seq_one_letter_code
_entity_poly.pdbx_strand_id
1 'polypeptide(L)'
;PVVVWFHGGGLTGGKRAVPEGLMKKGFVVVGVGYRLIPHVGTLDIVDDAAAAVAWVFDHIADYGGSPSKIYIAGHSAGGYLVNMVGLDRSRLARYGKDADSLAGIISFSGHAITHFAARKALGMSALQPLVDDTAPLYYVRPDCAPILILSGDRELEMNGRY
;
A
#
# COMPACT_ATOMS: atom_id res chain seq x y z
N PRO A 1 -3.77 18.84 -1.42
CA PRO A 1 -3.64 17.37 -1.57
C PRO A 1 -3.21 16.70 -0.27
N VAL A 2 -3.43 15.39 -0.20
CA VAL A 2 -3.06 14.54 0.92
C VAL A 2 -2.24 13.36 0.39
N VAL A 3 -1.15 13.01 1.07
CA VAL A 3 -0.39 11.79 0.80
C VAL A 3 -0.47 10.90 2.05
N VAL A 4 -1.05 9.72 1.91
CA VAL A 4 -1.07 8.68 2.94
C VAL A 4 0.13 7.77 2.68
N TRP A 5 1.13 7.83 3.57
CA TRP A 5 2.41 7.15 3.38
C TRP A 5 2.52 5.88 4.20
N PHE A 6 2.90 4.78 3.53
CA PHE A 6 3.15 3.47 4.12
C PHE A 6 4.64 3.13 4.08
N HIS A 7 5.21 2.83 5.24
CA HIS A 7 6.64 2.49 5.36
C HIS A 7 6.95 1.09 4.80
N GLY A 8 8.21 0.85 4.47
CA GLY A 8 8.72 -0.47 4.13
C GLY A 8 9.09 -1.30 5.36
N GLY A 9 9.68 -2.46 5.12
CA GLY A 9 10.17 -3.36 6.19
C GLY A 9 9.73 -4.82 6.02
N GLY A 10 9.36 -5.23 4.80
CA GLY A 10 9.08 -6.62 4.45
C GLY A 10 7.86 -7.24 5.14
N LEU A 11 6.93 -6.43 5.64
CA LEU A 11 5.78 -6.82 6.48
C LEU A 11 6.17 -7.43 7.84
N THR A 12 7.46 -7.51 8.16
CA THR A 12 7.99 -8.11 9.40
C THR A 12 8.72 -7.10 10.29
N GLY A 13 8.92 -5.87 9.80
CA GLY A 13 9.63 -4.81 10.50
C GLY A 13 9.25 -3.43 9.97
N GLY A 14 9.98 -2.42 10.44
CA GLY A 14 9.69 -1.02 10.13
C GLY A 14 8.81 -0.36 11.19
N LYS A 15 8.63 0.93 11.03
CA LYS A 15 7.79 1.74 11.92
C LYS A 15 7.21 2.93 11.17
N ARG A 16 6.12 3.48 11.66
CA ARG A 16 5.51 4.70 11.16
C ARG A 16 6.54 5.83 11.04
N ALA A 17 6.67 6.37 9.85
CA ALA A 17 7.54 7.49 9.55
C ALA A 17 6.97 8.28 8.37
N VAL A 18 7.35 9.55 8.27
CA VAL A 18 7.10 10.39 7.09
C VAL A 18 8.48 10.70 6.47
N PRO A 19 8.69 10.40 5.18
CA PRO A 19 9.94 10.75 4.50
C PRO A 19 10.17 12.26 4.51
N GLU A 20 11.39 12.69 4.82
CA GLU A 20 11.75 14.12 4.84
C GLU A 20 11.45 14.81 3.50
N GLY A 21 11.65 14.10 2.38
CA GLY A 21 11.36 14.61 1.05
C GLY A 21 9.91 14.96 0.79
N LEU A 22 8.98 14.44 1.61
CA LEU A 22 7.55 14.79 1.55
C LEU A 22 7.15 15.91 2.51
N MET A 23 8.02 16.30 3.45
CA MET A 23 7.71 17.32 4.44
C MET A 23 7.78 18.72 3.84
N LYS A 24 6.91 19.61 4.30
CA LYS A 24 6.89 21.05 3.95
C LYS A 24 6.79 21.33 2.45
N LYS A 25 6.07 20.49 1.70
CA LYS A 25 5.86 20.60 0.24
C LYS A 25 4.49 21.16 -0.16
N GLY A 26 3.73 21.73 0.79
CA GLY A 26 2.42 22.32 0.51
C GLY A 26 1.26 21.32 0.41
N PHE A 27 1.45 20.10 0.90
CA PHE A 27 0.40 19.09 1.04
C PHE A 27 0.46 18.41 2.42
N VAL A 28 -0.65 17.83 2.83
CA VAL A 28 -0.73 17.09 4.10
C VAL A 28 -0.13 15.70 3.91
N VAL A 29 0.69 15.24 4.85
CA VAL A 29 1.24 13.87 4.83
C VAL A 29 0.80 13.13 6.08
N VAL A 30 0.23 11.95 5.89
CA VAL A 30 -0.19 11.04 6.97
C VAL A 30 0.71 9.80 6.94
N GLY A 31 1.57 9.66 7.94
CA GLY A 31 2.40 8.45 8.10
C GLY A 31 1.59 7.35 8.79
N VAL A 32 1.45 6.19 8.14
CA VAL A 32 0.70 5.05 8.65
C VAL A 32 1.61 4.03 9.31
N GLY A 33 1.20 3.54 10.50
CA GLY A 33 1.72 2.32 11.09
C GLY A 33 0.70 1.19 10.93
N TYR A 34 1.17 -0.01 10.73
CA TYR A 34 0.35 -1.22 10.57
C TYR A 34 0.97 -2.37 11.36
N ARG A 35 0.16 -3.36 11.72
CA ARG A 35 0.63 -4.57 12.43
C ARG A 35 1.57 -5.37 11.52
N LEU A 36 2.36 -6.26 12.11
CA LEU A 36 3.44 -6.95 11.42
C LEU A 36 3.33 -8.47 11.61
N ILE A 37 3.85 -9.24 10.67
CA ILE A 37 4.12 -10.67 10.81
C ILE A 37 5.22 -10.85 11.90
N PRO A 38 5.10 -11.83 12.83
CA PRO A 38 4.14 -12.93 12.84
C PRO A 38 2.89 -12.69 13.68
N HIS A 39 2.67 -11.47 14.18
CA HIS A 39 1.55 -11.16 15.07
C HIS A 39 0.19 -11.25 14.36
N VAL A 40 0.17 -10.98 13.07
CA VAL A 40 -1.03 -11.06 12.22
C VAL A 40 -0.66 -11.62 10.83
N GLY A 41 -1.68 -12.05 10.08
CA GLY A 41 -1.52 -12.50 8.70
C GLY A 41 -1.39 -11.35 7.69
N THR A 42 -0.98 -11.67 6.46
CA THR A 42 -0.76 -10.67 5.40
C THR A 42 -2.04 -9.88 5.08
N LEU A 43 -3.19 -10.55 5.00
CA LEU A 43 -4.47 -9.88 4.71
C LEU A 43 -4.94 -8.97 5.86
N ASP A 44 -4.61 -9.30 7.12
CA ASP A 44 -4.88 -8.41 8.25
C ASP A 44 -4.07 -7.11 8.15
N ILE A 45 -2.84 -7.18 7.64
CA ILE A 45 -2.00 -5.99 7.39
C ILE A 45 -2.59 -5.13 6.28
N VAL A 46 -3.10 -5.76 5.22
CA VAL A 46 -3.81 -5.06 4.14
C VAL A 46 -5.08 -4.39 4.68
N ASP A 47 -5.81 -5.05 5.58
CA ASP A 47 -7.00 -4.47 6.22
C ASP A 47 -6.64 -3.31 7.16
N ASP A 48 -5.52 -3.36 7.88
CA ASP A 48 -5.00 -2.22 8.65
C ASP A 48 -4.71 -1.02 7.73
N ALA A 49 -4.11 -1.28 6.57
CA ALA A 49 -3.82 -0.24 5.59
C ALA A 49 -5.12 0.37 5.04
N ALA A 50 -6.10 -0.45 4.71
CA ALA A 50 -7.41 0.01 4.22
C ALA A 50 -8.15 0.83 5.29
N ALA A 51 -8.14 0.38 6.56
CA ALA A 51 -8.72 1.12 7.68
C ALA A 51 -8.09 2.50 7.85
N ALA A 52 -6.76 2.60 7.74
CA ALA A 52 -6.06 3.87 7.82
C ALA A 52 -6.44 4.82 6.68
N VAL A 53 -6.56 4.33 5.44
CA VAL A 53 -7.00 5.13 4.30
C VAL A 53 -8.45 5.59 4.49
N ALA A 54 -9.33 4.71 4.95
CA ALA A 54 -10.73 5.04 5.23
C ALA A 54 -10.83 6.14 6.30
N TRP A 55 -10.04 6.03 7.37
CA TRP A 55 -9.97 7.08 8.40
C TRP A 55 -9.56 8.43 7.80
N VAL A 56 -8.59 8.44 6.88
CA VAL A 56 -8.15 9.68 6.20
C VAL A 56 -9.30 10.29 5.39
N PHE A 57 -10.09 9.51 4.68
CA PHE A 57 -11.28 10.01 3.98
C PHE A 57 -12.23 10.75 4.90
N ASP A 58 -12.44 10.24 6.12
CA ASP A 58 -13.43 10.79 7.06
C ASP A 58 -12.91 12.01 7.83
N HIS A 59 -11.60 12.09 8.09
CA HIS A 59 -11.06 13.06 9.07
C HIS A 59 -10.09 14.09 8.50
N ILE A 60 -9.58 13.89 7.28
CA ILE A 60 -8.46 14.71 6.81
C ILE A 60 -8.82 16.18 6.59
N ALA A 61 -10.09 16.51 6.45
CA ALA A 61 -10.55 17.89 6.37
C ALA A 61 -10.23 18.69 7.63
N ASP A 62 -10.32 18.06 8.80
CA ASP A 62 -9.99 18.68 10.10
C ASP A 62 -8.50 19.03 10.22
N TYR A 63 -7.66 18.41 9.39
CA TYR A 63 -6.22 18.67 9.32
C TYR A 63 -5.81 19.51 8.10
N GLY A 64 -6.77 20.17 7.44
CA GLY A 64 -6.52 21.03 6.28
C GLY A 64 -6.26 20.29 4.97
N GLY A 65 -6.50 18.97 4.93
CA GLY A 65 -6.45 18.16 3.73
C GLY A 65 -7.78 18.12 2.99
N SER A 66 -7.77 17.75 1.71
CA SER A 66 -8.98 17.54 0.92
C SER A 66 -9.27 16.05 0.77
N PRO A 67 -10.46 15.56 1.20
CA PRO A 67 -10.84 14.16 1.01
C PRO A 67 -11.03 13.77 -0.46
N SER A 68 -11.17 14.75 -1.37
CA SER A 68 -11.22 14.50 -2.82
C SER A 68 -9.85 14.48 -3.50
N LYS A 69 -8.75 14.67 -2.76
CA LYS A 69 -7.38 14.73 -3.30
C LYS A 69 -6.43 13.89 -2.46
N ILE A 70 -6.81 12.62 -2.20
CA ILE A 70 -6.05 11.66 -1.43
C ILE A 70 -5.23 10.79 -2.38
N TYR A 71 -3.92 10.80 -2.21
CA TYR A 71 -2.96 9.89 -2.82
C TYR A 71 -2.49 8.90 -1.76
N ILE A 72 -2.42 7.63 -2.12
CA ILE A 72 -1.78 6.61 -1.28
C ILE A 72 -0.40 6.30 -1.86
N ALA A 73 0.62 6.30 -1.03
CA ALA A 73 2.00 6.11 -1.44
C ALA A 73 2.75 5.23 -0.45
N GLY A 74 3.70 4.44 -0.94
CA GLY A 74 4.49 3.58 -0.06
C GLY A 74 5.71 3.01 -0.72
N HIS A 75 6.68 2.61 0.10
CA HIS A 75 7.93 2.00 -0.34
C HIS A 75 8.00 0.52 0.06
N SER A 76 8.49 -0.34 -0.86
CA SER A 76 8.70 -1.77 -0.62
C SER A 76 7.42 -2.47 -0.12
N ALA A 77 7.37 -2.98 1.11
CA ALA A 77 6.15 -3.52 1.72
C ALA A 77 5.00 -2.49 1.73
N GLY A 78 5.29 -1.20 1.95
CA GLY A 78 4.30 -0.12 1.83
C GLY A 78 3.80 0.06 0.40
N GLY A 79 4.67 -0.11 -0.60
CA GLY A 79 4.30 -0.12 -2.02
C GLY A 79 3.36 -1.29 -2.36
N TYR A 80 3.64 -2.47 -1.81
CA TYR A 80 2.71 -3.61 -1.89
C TYR A 80 1.35 -3.29 -1.28
N LEU A 81 1.31 -2.69 -0.07
CA LEU A 81 0.06 -2.35 0.62
C LEU A 81 -0.79 -1.35 -0.18
N VAL A 82 -0.18 -0.31 -0.75
CA VAL A 82 -0.95 0.66 -1.55
C VAL A 82 -1.47 0.05 -2.84
N ASN A 83 -0.73 -0.88 -3.46
CA ASN A 83 -1.21 -1.63 -4.60
C ASN A 83 -2.43 -2.49 -4.22
N MET A 84 -2.37 -3.22 -3.11
CA MET A 84 -3.50 -4.03 -2.61
C MET A 84 -4.73 -3.18 -2.32
N VAL A 85 -4.58 -2.09 -1.56
CA VAL A 85 -5.70 -1.23 -1.16
C VAL A 85 -6.33 -0.51 -2.36
N GLY A 86 -5.51 -0.08 -3.33
CA GLY A 86 -5.99 0.67 -4.48
C GLY A 86 -6.59 -0.20 -5.59
N LEU A 87 -6.13 -1.44 -5.75
CA LEU A 87 -6.59 -2.36 -6.80
C LEU A 87 -7.76 -3.24 -6.33
N ASP A 88 -7.73 -3.76 -5.10
CA ASP A 88 -8.84 -4.53 -4.53
C ASP A 88 -9.89 -3.60 -3.93
N ARG A 89 -10.93 -3.30 -4.73
CA ARG A 89 -12.07 -2.46 -4.31
C ARG A 89 -12.71 -2.92 -2.99
N SER A 90 -12.70 -4.22 -2.74
CA SER A 90 -13.37 -4.79 -1.56
C SER A 90 -12.77 -4.29 -0.25
N ARG A 91 -11.49 -3.90 -0.24
CA ARG A 91 -10.78 -3.44 0.96
C ARG A 91 -11.36 -2.14 1.50
N LEU A 92 -11.49 -1.13 0.66
CA LEU A 92 -12.09 0.15 1.06
C LEU A 92 -13.62 0.07 1.15
N ALA A 93 -14.26 -0.77 0.33
CA ALA A 93 -15.72 -0.97 0.38
C ALA A 93 -16.22 -1.46 1.76
N ARG A 94 -15.42 -2.23 2.52
CA ARG A 94 -15.73 -2.64 3.90
C ARG A 94 -15.93 -1.45 4.84
N TYR A 95 -15.33 -0.31 4.52
CA TYR A 95 -15.42 0.94 5.27
C TYR A 95 -16.35 1.96 4.61
N GLY A 96 -17.14 1.53 3.61
CA GLY A 96 -18.03 2.42 2.86
C GLY A 96 -17.30 3.44 1.98
N LYS A 97 -16.04 3.13 1.58
CA LYS A 97 -15.24 3.99 0.71
C LYS A 97 -15.04 3.34 -0.65
N ASP A 98 -14.90 4.18 -1.67
CA ASP A 98 -14.62 3.76 -3.04
C ASP A 98 -13.13 3.94 -3.35
N ALA A 99 -12.45 2.84 -3.72
CA ALA A 99 -11.03 2.87 -4.09
C ALA A 99 -10.77 3.74 -5.34
N ASP A 100 -11.77 3.88 -6.21
CA ASP A 100 -11.64 4.66 -7.44
C ASP A 100 -11.78 6.17 -7.21
N SER A 101 -12.21 6.58 -6.02
CA SER A 101 -12.20 7.98 -5.58
C SER A 101 -10.81 8.44 -5.09
N LEU A 102 -9.84 7.56 -4.97
CA LEU A 102 -8.44 7.94 -4.74
C LEU A 102 -7.94 8.80 -5.91
N ALA A 103 -7.21 9.87 -5.60
CA ALA A 103 -6.59 10.72 -6.61
C ALA A 103 -5.39 10.06 -7.30
N GLY A 104 -4.79 9.04 -6.67
CA GLY A 104 -3.75 8.22 -7.26
C GLY A 104 -3.10 7.26 -6.28
N ILE A 105 -2.42 6.27 -6.85
CA ILE A 105 -1.67 5.23 -6.17
C ILE A 105 -0.20 5.38 -6.58
N ILE A 106 0.73 5.47 -5.64
CA ILE A 106 2.16 5.65 -5.92
C ILE A 106 2.95 4.55 -5.20
N SER A 107 3.45 3.62 -5.99
CA SER A 107 4.19 2.45 -5.51
C SER A 107 5.68 2.58 -5.79
N PHE A 108 6.49 2.72 -4.74
CA PHE A 108 7.94 2.72 -4.84
C PHE A 108 8.45 1.32 -4.52
N SER A 109 9.02 0.63 -5.50
CA SER A 109 9.60 -0.72 -5.34
C SER A 109 8.63 -1.71 -4.68
N GLY A 110 7.33 -1.56 -4.95
CA GLY A 110 6.28 -2.43 -4.40
C GLY A 110 6.18 -3.75 -5.16
N HIS A 111 5.77 -4.82 -4.47
CA HIS A 111 5.50 -6.10 -5.11
C HIS A 111 4.18 -6.05 -5.89
N ALA A 112 4.18 -6.66 -7.07
CA ALA A 112 2.97 -6.92 -7.86
C ALA A 112 2.39 -8.32 -7.58
N ILE A 113 3.25 -9.30 -7.25
CA ILE A 113 2.86 -10.66 -6.85
C ILE A 113 2.70 -10.77 -5.34
N THR A 114 2.22 -11.93 -4.86
CA THR A 114 2.16 -12.26 -3.44
C THR A 114 3.49 -11.96 -2.76
N HIS A 115 3.45 -11.15 -1.71
CA HIS A 115 4.65 -10.67 -1.03
C HIS A 115 5.51 -11.84 -0.51
N PHE A 116 6.84 -11.73 -0.59
CA PHE A 116 7.76 -12.81 -0.19
C PHE A 116 7.56 -13.27 1.27
N ALA A 117 7.19 -12.37 2.18
CA ALA A 117 6.92 -12.74 3.57
C ALA A 117 5.67 -13.63 3.71
N ALA A 118 4.64 -13.40 2.87
CA ALA A 118 3.46 -14.27 2.81
C ALA A 118 3.84 -15.65 2.25
N ARG A 119 4.59 -15.70 1.16
CA ARG A 119 5.08 -16.96 0.57
C ARG A 119 5.94 -17.75 1.56
N LYS A 120 6.83 -17.07 2.30
CA LYS A 120 7.63 -17.69 3.34
C LYS A 120 6.77 -18.26 4.48
N ALA A 121 5.71 -17.56 4.88
CA ALA A 121 4.77 -18.06 5.89
C ALA A 121 4.02 -19.33 5.42
N LEU A 122 3.85 -19.52 4.12
CA LEU A 122 3.31 -20.74 3.50
C LEU A 122 4.36 -21.84 3.30
N GLY A 123 5.61 -21.66 3.75
CA GLY A 123 6.70 -22.61 3.55
C GLY A 123 7.26 -22.64 2.11
N MET A 124 6.93 -21.66 1.28
CA MET A 124 7.39 -21.59 -0.09
C MET A 124 8.79 -20.97 -0.20
N SER A 125 9.50 -21.33 -1.28
CA SER A 125 10.74 -20.64 -1.65
C SER A 125 10.48 -19.17 -1.98
N ALA A 126 11.37 -18.28 -1.55
CA ALA A 126 11.34 -16.87 -1.91
C ALA A 126 11.47 -16.64 -3.43
N LEU A 127 12.05 -17.58 -4.16
CA LEU A 127 12.21 -17.52 -5.61
C LEU A 127 10.99 -18.03 -6.40
N GLN A 128 10.05 -18.70 -5.75
CA GLN A 128 8.85 -19.22 -6.39
C GLN A 128 7.78 -18.12 -6.46
N PRO A 129 7.42 -17.61 -7.66
CA PRO A 129 6.35 -16.63 -7.78
C PRO A 129 5.00 -17.26 -7.42
N LEU A 130 4.12 -16.45 -6.83
CA LEU A 130 2.73 -16.80 -6.53
C LEU A 130 1.86 -15.60 -6.84
N VAL A 131 0.72 -15.85 -7.49
CA VAL A 131 -0.34 -14.86 -7.68
C VAL A 131 -1.64 -15.48 -7.16
N ASP A 132 -2.04 -15.05 -5.98
CA ASP A 132 -3.27 -15.43 -5.31
C ASP A 132 -4.02 -14.18 -4.82
N ASP A 133 -4.99 -14.33 -3.93
CA ASP A 133 -5.76 -13.23 -3.34
C ASP A 133 -4.94 -12.28 -2.45
N THR A 134 -3.67 -12.59 -2.21
CA THR A 134 -2.71 -11.70 -1.56
C THR A 134 -1.79 -10.96 -2.54
N ALA A 135 -2.00 -11.13 -3.85
CA ALA A 135 -1.21 -10.49 -4.90
C ALA A 135 -1.95 -9.28 -5.49
N PRO A 136 -1.34 -8.09 -5.56
CA PRO A 136 -1.93 -6.96 -6.27
C PRO A 136 -2.31 -7.27 -7.71
N LEU A 137 -1.49 -8.07 -8.42
CA LEU A 137 -1.71 -8.47 -9.81
C LEU A 137 -3.03 -9.23 -10.01
N TYR A 138 -3.53 -9.93 -8.98
CA TYR A 138 -4.81 -10.62 -9.00
C TYR A 138 -6.00 -9.68 -9.19
N TYR A 139 -5.86 -8.41 -8.76
CA TYR A 139 -6.91 -7.39 -8.77
C TYR A 139 -6.74 -6.31 -9.85
N VAL A 140 -5.81 -6.51 -10.79
CA VAL A 140 -5.60 -5.54 -11.88
C VAL A 140 -6.85 -5.41 -12.74
N ARG A 141 -7.24 -4.18 -12.98
CA ARG A 141 -8.45 -3.81 -13.73
C ARG A 141 -8.23 -2.49 -14.49
N PRO A 142 -8.95 -2.26 -15.61
CA PRO A 142 -8.71 -1.06 -16.45
C PRO A 142 -9.21 0.25 -15.84
N ASP A 143 -10.15 0.18 -14.91
CA ASP A 143 -10.89 1.32 -14.35
C ASP A 143 -10.48 1.67 -12.91
N CYS A 144 -9.22 1.41 -12.52
CA CYS A 144 -8.68 1.82 -11.22
C CYS A 144 -8.26 3.30 -11.21
N ALA A 145 -8.07 3.85 -10.00
CA ALA A 145 -7.44 5.15 -9.83
C ALA A 145 -6.07 5.19 -10.54
N PRO A 146 -5.60 6.37 -11.00
CA PRO A 146 -4.29 6.49 -11.64
C PRO A 146 -3.18 5.89 -10.79
N ILE A 147 -2.34 5.04 -11.39
CA ILE A 147 -1.23 4.38 -10.71
C ILE A 147 0.11 4.81 -11.29
N LEU A 148 1.06 5.14 -10.40
CA LEU A 148 2.45 5.40 -10.72
C LEU A 148 3.31 4.33 -10.03
N ILE A 149 4.03 3.55 -10.82
CA ILE A 149 4.96 2.53 -10.34
C ILE A 149 6.39 3.01 -10.61
N LEU A 150 7.20 3.03 -9.56
CA LEU A 150 8.60 3.40 -9.61
C LEU A 150 9.42 2.22 -9.09
N SER A 151 10.30 1.69 -9.93
CA SER A 151 11.21 0.59 -9.61
C SER A 151 12.63 0.92 -10.02
N GLY A 152 13.60 0.44 -9.24
CA GLY A 152 15.03 0.51 -9.57
C GLY A 152 15.43 -0.63 -10.52
N ASP A 153 16.63 -0.53 -11.05
CA ASP A 153 17.26 -1.56 -11.90
C ASP A 153 17.90 -2.71 -11.09
N ARG A 154 17.97 -2.57 -9.76
CA ARG A 154 18.59 -3.53 -8.82
C ARG A 154 17.69 -3.81 -7.62
N GLU A 155 16.47 -4.25 -7.89
CA GLU A 155 15.53 -4.60 -6.85
C GLU A 155 15.90 -5.92 -6.15
N LEU A 156 15.52 -6.05 -4.87
CA LEU A 156 15.79 -7.26 -4.08
C LEU A 156 15.13 -8.51 -4.67
N GLU A 157 14.02 -8.34 -5.36
CA GLU A 157 13.27 -9.40 -5.99
C GLU A 157 12.69 -8.90 -7.33
N MET A 158 13.51 -9.00 -8.38
CA MET A 158 13.16 -8.47 -9.70
C MET A 158 11.83 -9.05 -10.22
N ASN A 159 11.66 -10.36 -10.13
CA ASN A 159 10.47 -11.04 -10.68
C ASN A 159 9.17 -10.76 -9.92
N GLY A 160 9.23 -10.09 -8.80
CA GLY A 160 8.06 -9.78 -7.98
C GLY A 160 7.64 -8.31 -7.99
N ARG A 161 8.42 -7.45 -8.66
CA ARG A 161 8.24 -6.00 -8.60
C ARG A 161 7.89 -5.34 -9.94
N TYR A 162 7.90 -6.11 -11.02
CA TYR A 162 7.52 -5.65 -12.38
C TYR A 162 6.25 -6.29 -12.87
#